data_406910df81cadb369e36db0b3af77e81
#
_entry.id   406910df81cadb369e36db0b3af77e81
#
_cell.length_a   1.000
_cell.length_b   1.000
_cell.length_c   1.000
_cell.angle_alpha   90.00
_cell.angle_beta   90.00
_cell.angle_gamma   90.00
#
_symmetry.space_group_name_H-M   'P 1'
#
loop_
_entity.id
_entity.type
_entity.pdbx_description
1 polymer ?
#
loop_
_entity_poly.entity_id
_entity_poly.type
_entity_poly.pdbx_seq_one_letter_code
_entity_poly.pdbx_strand_id
1 'polypeptide(L)'
;MSWDVDGTLYSVRRLKWRLAGMLLREAARGRGPAARGELAALRRYRAEIEAARSAGGILGEAPRAADSRQALLDLEVRWYGRAIKATGARAGVAELLSFFAARNVPQVVLSDYPAEYKLDCLGIRDHFASIYVGESLGHVKPSPRAFGLIAADFRVPAAGILHIGDRVDTDDAAARAAGCRCLILGRDFRSFGSLLKRLRAAA
;
A
#
# COMPACT_ATOMS: atom_id res chain seq x y z
N MET A 1 -14.44 3.84 -3.05
CA MET A 1 -13.53 2.66 -3.08
C MET A 1 -12.27 2.99 -2.32
N SER A 2 -11.76 2.06 -1.52
CA SER A 2 -10.47 2.18 -0.80
C SER A 2 -9.52 1.07 -1.25
N TRP A 3 -8.24 1.38 -1.39
CA TRP A 3 -7.22 0.48 -1.95
C TRP A 3 -6.00 0.40 -1.05
N ASP A 4 -5.58 -0.79 -0.70
CA ASP A 4 -4.24 -1.02 -0.20
C ASP A 4 -3.21 -0.92 -1.34
N VAL A 5 -1.93 -0.71 -1.02
CA VAL A 5 -0.86 -0.50 -2.00
C VAL A 5 0.10 -1.68 -2.07
N ASP A 6 0.76 -1.98 -0.94
CA ASP A 6 1.89 -2.90 -0.89
C ASP A 6 1.43 -4.37 -0.90
N GLY A 7 1.58 -5.05 -2.04
CA GLY A 7 1.07 -6.42 -2.23
C GLY A 7 -0.21 -6.44 -3.07
N THR A 8 -1.00 -5.38 -3.00
CA THR A 8 -2.25 -5.20 -3.72
C THR A 8 -2.02 -4.61 -5.12
N LEU A 9 -1.64 -3.33 -5.23
CA LEU A 9 -1.48 -2.67 -6.53
C LEU A 9 -0.27 -3.16 -7.32
N TYR A 10 0.77 -3.62 -6.64
CA TYR A 10 1.94 -4.25 -7.24
C TYR A 10 2.40 -5.48 -6.47
N SER A 11 3.28 -6.30 -7.05
CA SER A 11 3.76 -7.52 -6.41
C SER A 11 5.00 -7.28 -5.56
N VAL A 12 4.86 -7.33 -4.22
CA VAL A 12 6.00 -7.26 -3.28
C VAL A 12 7.02 -8.38 -3.53
N ARG A 13 6.58 -9.57 -3.94
CA ARG A 13 7.51 -10.66 -4.29
C ARG A 13 8.39 -10.30 -5.49
N ARG A 14 7.81 -9.76 -6.56
CA ARG A 14 8.57 -9.30 -7.73
C ARG A 14 9.49 -8.14 -7.38
N LEU A 15 9.01 -7.19 -6.57
CA LEU A 15 9.81 -6.08 -6.06
C LEU A 15 11.04 -6.57 -5.30
N LYS A 16 10.88 -7.52 -4.35
CA LYS A 16 12.00 -8.09 -3.59
C LYS A 16 13.07 -8.71 -4.49
N TRP A 17 12.68 -9.47 -5.52
CA TRP A 17 13.62 -10.04 -6.48
C TRP A 17 14.37 -8.96 -7.28
N ARG A 18 13.69 -7.90 -7.70
CA ARG A 18 14.32 -6.78 -8.41
C ARG A 18 15.29 -6.02 -7.53
N LEU A 19 14.90 -5.75 -6.28
CA LEU A 19 15.80 -5.12 -5.30
C LEU A 19 17.04 -5.97 -5.05
N ALA A 20 16.89 -7.27 -4.85
CA ALA A 20 18.03 -8.18 -4.68
C ALA A 20 18.97 -8.14 -5.89
N GLY A 21 18.44 -8.19 -7.11
CA GLY A 21 19.23 -8.08 -8.33
C GLY A 21 19.94 -6.73 -8.48
N MET A 22 19.30 -5.63 -8.07
CA MET A 22 19.95 -4.30 -8.05
C MET A 22 21.07 -4.24 -7.02
N LEU A 23 20.86 -4.76 -5.81
CA LEU A 23 21.86 -4.78 -4.74
C LEU A 23 23.09 -5.64 -5.13
N LEU A 24 22.87 -6.79 -5.75
CA LEU A 24 23.96 -7.64 -6.25
C LEU A 24 24.80 -6.91 -7.31
N ARG A 25 24.17 -6.20 -8.24
CA ARG A 25 24.86 -5.39 -9.25
C ARG A 25 25.70 -4.27 -8.64
N GLU A 26 25.18 -3.59 -7.61
CA GLU A 26 25.94 -2.53 -6.93
C GLU A 26 27.06 -3.08 -6.06
N ALA A 27 26.85 -4.22 -5.42
CA ALA A 27 27.91 -4.93 -4.71
C ALA A 27 29.07 -5.33 -5.65
N ALA A 28 28.74 -5.83 -6.85
CA ALA A 28 29.72 -6.15 -7.88
C ALA A 28 30.51 -4.92 -8.40
N ARG A 29 29.96 -3.70 -8.22
CA ARG A 29 30.61 -2.42 -8.55
C ARG A 29 31.38 -1.81 -7.39
N GLY A 30 31.56 -2.53 -6.27
CA GLY A 30 32.26 -2.04 -5.09
C GLY A 30 31.47 -1.07 -4.20
N ARG A 31 30.16 -0.88 -4.45
CA ARG A 31 29.29 0.06 -3.69
C ARG A 31 28.47 -0.61 -2.59
N GLY A 32 28.86 -1.80 -2.13
CA GLY A 32 28.12 -2.64 -1.21
C GLY A 32 27.88 -2.13 0.23
N PRO A 33 28.78 -1.36 0.89
CA PRO A 33 28.60 -0.99 2.31
C PRO A 33 27.46 0.01 2.57
N ALA A 34 27.30 1.03 1.72
CA ALA A 34 26.23 2.03 1.89
C ALA A 34 24.83 1.39 1.85
N ALA A 35 24.60 0.47 0.93
CA ALA A 35 23.33 -0.25 0.81
C ALA A 35 22.98 -1.11 2.04
N ARG A 36 23.97 -1.56 2.84
CA ARG A 36 23.73 -2.37 4.05
C ARG A 36 23.11 -1.56 5.19
N GLY A 37 23.60 -0.34 5.42
CA GLY A 37 23.07 0.56 6.44
C GLY A 37 21.62 0.98 6.13
N GLU A 38 21.35 1.35 4.88
CA GLU A 38 20.02 1.70 4.38
C GLU A 38 19.03 0.53 4.53
N LEU A 39 19.44 -0.68 4.19
CA LEU A 39 18.62 -1.88 4.38
C LEU A 39 18.34 -2.20 5.86
N ALA A 40 19.31 -1.96 6.75
CA ALA A 40 19.11 -2.16 8.19
C ALA A 40 18.11 -1.15 8.74
N ALA A 41 18.15 0.12 8.31
CA ALA A 41 17.17 1.14 8.68
C ALA A 41 15.76 0.76 8.20
N LEU A 42 15.61 0.30 6.95
CA LEU A 42 14.34 -0.17 6.42
C LEU A 42 13.78 -1.38 7.18
N ARG A 43 14.65 -2.32 7.57
CA ARG A 43 14.22 -3.49 8.35
C ARG A 43 13.70 -3.09 9.73
N ARG A 44 14.39 -2.17 10.43
CA ARG A 44 13.93 -1.63 11.73
C ARG A 44 12.57 -0.97 11.59
N TYR A 45 12.42 -0.06 10.65
CA TYR A 45 11.16 0.63 10.40
C TYR A 45 10.00 -0.34 10.11
N ARG A 46 10.23 -1.35 9.28
CA ARG A 46 9.21 -2.37 9.00
C ARG A 46 8.87 -3.20 10.23
N ALA A 47 9.85 -3.48 11.08
CA ALA A 47 9.62 -4.20 12.33
C ALA A 47 8.75 -3.38 13.29
N GLU A 48 8.92 -2.06 13.35
CA GLU A 48 8.07 -1.17 14.15
C GLU A 48 6.62 -1.19 13.69
N ILE A 49 6.38 -1.08 12.38
CA ILE A 49 5.03 -1.17 11.81
C ILE A 49 4.41 -2.56 12.08
N GLU A 50 5.19 -3.64 11.93
CA GLU A 50 4.68 -4.99 12.18
C GLU A 50 4.39 -5.23 13.68
N ALA A 51 5.20 -4.67 14.58
CA ALA A 51 4.92 -4.67 16.01
C ALA A 51 3.61 -3.92 16.34
N ALA A 52 3.41 -2.75 15.74
CA ALA A 52 2.16 -1.99 15.88
C ALA A 52 0.94 -2.77 15.38
N ARG A 53 1.06 -3.46 14.24
CA ARG A 53 0.00 -4.35 13.72
C ARG A 53 -0.37 -5.44 14.71
N SER A 54 0.64 -6.08 15.31
CA SER A 54 0.45 -7.11 16.33
C SER A 54 -0.18 -6.56 17.63
N ALA A 55 -0.02 -5.25 17.89
CA ALA A 55 -0.60 -4.53 19.02
C ALA A 55 -1.96 -3.86 18.70
N GLY A 56 -2.68 -4.32 17.67
CA GLY A 56 -3.98 -3.78 17.26
C GLY A 56 -3.92 -2.54 16.38
N GLY A 57 -2.76 -2.25 15.78
CA GLY A 57 -2.58 -1.18 14.80
C GLY A 57 -2.38 0.22 15.40
N ILE A 58 -2.11 0.33 16.68
CA ILE A 58 -1.82 1.61 17.34
C ILE A 58 -0.31 1.85 17.30
N LEU A 59 0.08 2.93 16.65
CA LEU A 59 1.45 3.42 16.67
C LEU A 59 1.57 4.34 17.90
N GLY A 60 2.38 3.94 18.88
CA GLY A 60 2.66 4.77 20.04
C GLY A 60 3.24 6.13 19.66
N GLU A 61 3.16 7.09 20.61
CA GLU A 61 3.66 8.47 20.45
C GLU A 61 5.21 8.57 20.41
N ALA A 62 5.93 7.44 20.39
CA ALA A 62 7.38 7.47 20.29
C ALA A 62 7.77 8.28 19.04
N PRO A 63 8.55 9.36 19.18
CA PRO A 63 9.05 10.10 18.04
C PRO A 63 9.86 9.13 17.19
N ARG A 64 9.32 8.72 16.06
CA ARG A 64 10.12 8.05 15.05
C ARG A 64 11.21 9.02 14.70
N ALA A 65 12.46 8.64 14.95
CA ALA A 65 13.57 9.52 14.70
C ALA A 65 13.38 10.11 13.29
N ALA A 66 13.31 11.42 13.20
CA ALA A 66 13.13 12.14 11.93
C ALA A 66 14.14 11.62 10.88
N ASP A 67 15.32 11.22 11.37
CA ASP A 67 16.38 10.57 10.60
C ASP A 67 15.96 9.23 9.97
N SER A 68 15.12 8.42 10.64
CA SER A 68 14.65 7.14 10.07
C SER A 68 13.64 7.36 8.95
N ARG A 69 12.79 8.39 9.05
CA ARG A 69 11.83 8.75 8.00
C ARG A 69 12.54 9.35 6.79
N GLN A 70 13.52 10.23 7.00
CA GLN A 70 14.30 10.82 5.92
C GLN A 70 15.13 9.74 5.21
N ALA A 71 15.79 8.85 5.95
CA ALA A 71 16.51 7.72 5.39
C ALA A 71 15.62 6.79 4.55
N LEU A 72 14.34 6.66 4.93
CA LEU A 72 13.35 5.92 4.14
C LEU A 72 12.97 6.60 2.84
N LEU A 73 12.70 7.92 2.90
CA LEU A 73 12.41 8.71 1.70
C LEU A 73 13.58 8.66 0.72
N ASP A 74 14.81 8.77 1.21
CA ASP A 74 16.02 8.68 0.40
C ASP A 74 16.19 7.27 -0.21
N LEU A 75 15.85 6.23 0.56
CA LEU A 75 15.89 4.85 0.11
C LEU A 75 14.77 4.57 -0.91
N GLU A 76 13.58 5.13 -0.70
CA GLU A 76 12.46 5.04 -1.65
C GLU A 76 12.84 5.70 -2.99
N VAL A 77 13.42 6.89 -2.97
CA VAL A 77 13.86 7.57 -4.18
C VAL A 77 14.99 6.79 -4.89
N ARG A 78 16.00 6.36 -4.14
CA ARG A 78 17.22 5.76 -4.69
C ARG A 78 17.06 4.34 -5.20
N TRP A 79 16.30 3.48 -4.48
CA TRP A 79 16.21 2.04 -4.72
C TRP A 79 14.80 1.55 -4.99
N TYR A 80 13.88 1.88 -4.10
CA TYR A 80 12.51 1.39 -4.16
C TYR A 80 11.77 1.92 -5.39
N GLY A 81 11.85 3.22 -5.67
CA GLY A 81 11.15 3.81 -6.80
C GLY A 81 11.57 3.20 -8.12
N ARG A 82 12.88 3.00 -8.32
CA ARG A 82 13.40 2.31 -9.53
C ARG A 82 12.90 0.87 -9.62
N ALA A 83 12.87 0.17 -8.49
CA ALA A 83 12.40 -1.21 -8.44
C ALA A 83 10.87 -1.31 -8.62
N ILE A 84 10.09 -0.38 -8.04
CA ILE A 84 8.64 -0.28 -8.20
C ILE A 84 8.30 0.02 -9.65
N LYS A 85 8.92 1.04 -10.25
CA LYS A 85 8.74 1.39 -11.66
C LYS A 85 9.03 0.21 -12.58
N ALA A 86 10.12 -0.53 -12.33
CA ALA A 86 10.46 -1.72 -13.08
C ALA A 86 9.52 -2.91 -12.81
N THR A 87 8.88 -2.98 -11.63
CA THR A 87 7.89 -4.02 -11.30
C THR A 87 6.56 -3.74 -11.98
N GLY A 88 6.15 -2.47 -12.04
CA GLY A 88 4.88 -2.02 -12.59
C GLY A 88 3.67 -2.41 -11.72
N ALA A 89 2.54 -1.82 -12.02
CA ALA A 89 1.26 -2.22 -11.46
C ALA A 89 0.91 -3.66 -11.86
N ARG A 90 0.09 -4.33 -11.06
CA ARG A 90 -0.45 -5.64 -11.45
C ARG A 90 -1.35 -5.48 -12.67
N ALA A 91 -1.32 -6.50 -13.56
CA ALA A 91 -2.20 -6.54 -14.73
C ALA A 91 -3.67 -6.39 -14.32
N GLY A 92 -4.38 -5.52 -15.01
CA GLY A 92 -5.80 -5.21 -14.77
C GLY A 92 -6.05 -4.13 -13.70
N VAL A 93 -5.02 -3.62 -13.02
CA VAL A 93 -5.20 -2.54 -12.02
C VAL A 93 -5.64 -1.26 -12.71
N ALA A 94 -4.92 -0.78 -13.72
CA ALA A 94 -5.23 0.48 -14.41
C ALA A 94 -6.63 0.44 -15.04
N GLU A 95 -6.98 -0.68 -15.66
CA GLU A 95 -8.30 -0.89 -16.26
C GLU A 95 -9.42 -0.89 -15.23
N LEU A 96 -9.16 -1.47 -14.04
CA LEU A 96 -10.15 -1.48 -12.96
C LEU A 96 -10.30 -0.09 -12.32
N LEU A 97 -9.21 0.65 -12.13
CA LEU A 97 -9.25 2.03 -11.66
C LEU A 97 -10.04 2.91 -12.63
N SER A 98 -9.78 2.78 -13.93
CA SER A 98 -10.52 3.49 -14.98
C SER A 98 -12.01 3.09 -15.03
N PHE A 99 -12.32 1.81 -14.78
CA PHE A 99 -13.71 1.33 -14.72
C PHE A 99 -14.51 2.02 -13.61
N PHE A 100 -13.92 2.22 -12.43
CA PHE A 100 -14.58 2.94 -11.34
C PHE A 100 -14.62 4.46 -11.58
N ALA A 101 -13.56 5.04 -12.14
CA ALA A 101 -13.52 6.46 -12.50
C ALA A 101 -14.63 6.82 -13.52
N ALA A 102 -14.84 5.99 -14.55
CA ALA A 102 -15.90 6.17 -15.54
C ALA A 102 -17.33 6.09 -14.95
N ARG A 103 -17.46 5.59 -13.73
CA ARG A 103 -18.73 5.52 -12.98
C ARG A 103 -18.83 6.56 -11.87
N ASN A 104 -17.92 7.53 -11.86
CA ASN A 104 -17.83 8.56 -10.83
C ASN A 104 -17.71 7.99 -9.40
N VAL A 105 -17.11 6.81 -9.25
CA VAL A 105 -16.84 6.22 -7.94
C VAL A 105 -15.54 6.78 -7.40
N PRO A 106 -15.56 7.59 -6.32
CA PRO A 106 -14.35 8.11 -5.72
C PRO A 106 -13.42 6.97 -5.26
N GLN A 107 -12.14 7.10 -5.55
CA GLN A 107 -11.12 6.13 -5.19
C GLN A 107 -10.09 6.78 -4.26
N VAL A 108 -9.76 6.09 -3.18
CA VAL A 108 -8.76 6.54 -2.21
C VAL A 108 -7.76 5.42 -1.92
N VAL A 109 -6.58 5.80 -1.51
CA VAL A 109 -5.58 4.86 -0.99
C VAL A 109 -5.66 4.83 0.53
N LEU A 110 -5.55 3.64 1.11
CA LEU A 110 -5.27 3.41 2.52
C LEU A 110 -4.07 2.49 2.65
N SER A 111 -2.91 3.07 2.90
CA SER A 111 -1.64 2.36 3.07
C SER A 111 -1.09 2.56 4.47
N ASP A 112 -0.44 1.53 5.02
CA ASP A 112 0.25 1.66 6.31
C ASP A 112 1.57 2.45 6.18
N TYR A 113 2.15 2.48 4.98
CA TYR A 113 3.40 3.16 4.64
C TYR A 113 3.17 4.33 3.69
N PRO A 114 4.10 5.31 3.60
CA PRO A 114 4.05 6.36 2.58
C PRO A 114 3.78 5.79 1.19
N ALA A 115 2.82 6.37 0.48
CA ALA A 115 2.31 5.79 -0.75
C ALA A 115 2.46 6.68 -1.99
N GLU A 116 2.54 8.00 -1.83
CA GLU A 116 2.53 8.98 -2.91
C GLU A 116 3.57 8.64 -3.98
N TYR A 117 4.83 8.55 -3.57
CA TYR A 117 5.94 8.25 -4.48
C TYR A 117 5.80 6.88 -5.17
N LYS A 118 5.22 5.89 -4.48
CA LYS A 118 4.97 4.57 -5.07
C LYS A 118 3.93 4.64 -6.18
N LEU A 119 2.86 5.40 -5.96
CA LEU A 119 1.78 5.60 -6.94
C LEU A 119 2.27 6.35 -8.17
N ASP A 120 3.14 7.37 -7.97
CA ASP A 120 3.82 8.08 -9.07
C ASP A 120 4.70 7.12 -9.88
N CYS A 121 5.50 6.29 -9.22
CA CYS A 121 6.33 5.28 -9.88
C CYS A 121 5.51 4.23 -10.66
N LEU A 122 4.29 3.95 -10.21
CA LEU A 122 3.35 3.05 -10.90
C LEU A 122 2.55 3.74 -12.01
N GLY A 123 2.58 5.08 -12.08
CA GLY A 123 1.82 5.88 -13.06
C GLY A 123 0.31 5.84 -12.84
N ILE A 124 -0.13 5.70 -11.59
CA ILE A 124 -1.56 5.56 -11.24
C ILE A 124 -2.03 6.57 -10.18
N ARG A 125 -1.18 7.54 -9.80
CA ARG A 125 -1.48 8.50 -8.72
C ARG A 125 -2.78 9.27 -8.99
N ASP A 126 -3.00 9.68 -10.22
CA ASP A 126 -4.12 10.55 -10.64
C ASP A 126 -5.50 9.87 -10.56
N HIS A 127 -5.54 8.55 -10.38
CA HIS A 127 -6.79 7.84 -10.14
C HIS A 127 -7.35 8.01 -8.72
N PHE A 128 -6.55 8.54 -7.78
CA PHE A 128 -6.93 8.60 -6.38
C PHE A 128 -7.20 10.03 -5.91
N ALA A 129 -8.41 10.26 -5.40
CA ALA A 129 -8.84 11.54 -4.86
C ALA A 129 -8.10 11.89 -3.55
N SER A 130 -7.75 10.89 -2.75
CA SER A 130 -7.05 11.08 -1.47
C SER A 130 -6.16 9.88 -1.13
N ILE A 131 -5.11 10.13 -0.34
CA ILE A 131 -4.20 9.13 0.17
C ILE A 131 -4.18 9.22 1.69
N TYR A 132 -4.53 8.12 2.35
CA TYR A 132 -4.48 7.97 3.80
C TYR A 132 -3.30 7.07 4.14
N VAL A 133 -2.35 7.61 4.92
CA VAL A 133 -1.15 6.89 5.36
C VAL A 133 -1.29 6.58 6.83
N GLY A 134 -1.43 5.30 7.17
CA GLY A 134 -1.64 4.83 8.54
C GLY A 134 -0.56 5.32 9.50
N GLU A 135 0.70 5.30 9.06
CA GLU A 135 1.81 5.85 9.83
C GLU A 135 1.59 7.32 10.22
N SER A 136 1.19 8.16 9.28
CA SER A 136 0.95 9.59 9.51
C SER A 136 -0.28 9.83 10.39
N LEU A 137 -1.25 8.90 10.36
CA LEU A 137 -2.46 8.94 11.16
C LEU A 137 -2.25 8.38 12.58
N GLY A 138 -1.08 7.81 12.89
CA GLY A 138 -0.84 7.11 14.15
C GLY A 138 -1.54 5.75 14.27
N HIS A 139 -2.17 5.27 13.21
CA HIS A 139 -2.95 4.03 13.19
C HIS A 139 -2.75 3.27 11.89
N VAL A 140 -2.16 2.09 11.99
CA VAL A 140 -2.02 1.15 10.87
C VAL A 140 -3.08 0.05 10.93
N LYS A 141 -3.36 -0.62 9.82
CA LYS A 141 -4.23 -1.80 9.82
C LYS A 141 -3.61 -2.90 10.71
N PRO A 142 -4.37 -3.60 11.56
CA PRO A 142 -5.83 -3.79 11.51
C PRO A 142 -6.68 -2.75 12.25
N SER A 143 -6.15 -1.60 12.68
CA SER A 143 -6.98 -0.55 13.27
C SER A 143 -8.06 -0.07 12.29
N PRO A 144 -9.33 0.05 12.71
CA PRO A 144 -10.42 0.51 11.85
C PRO A 144 -10.44 2.04 11.65
N ARG A 145 -9.65 2.79 12.40
CA ARG A 145 -9.76 4.27 12.51
C ARG A 145 -9.65 5.00 11.19
N ALA A 146 -8.76 4.58 10.31
CA ALA A 146 -8.58 5.21 9.00
C ALA A 146 -9.84 5.09 8.12
N PHE A 147 -10.61 4.02 8.24
CA PHE A 147 -11.89 3.90 7.53
C PHE A 147 -12.94 4.87 8.05
N GLY A 148 -12.93 5.19 9.34
CA GLY A 148 -13.79 6.22 9.93
C GLY A 148 -13.48 7.61 9.35
N LEU A 149 -12.21 7.96 9.16
CA LEU A 149 -11.80 9.20 8.51
C LEU A 149 -12.26 9.24 7.05
N ILE A 150 -12.05 8.16 6.29
CA ILE A 150 -12.52 8.06 4.89
C ILE A 150 -14.04 8.23 4.82
N ALA A 151 -14.79 7.59 5.73
CA ALA A 151 -16.25 7.70 5.78
C ALA A 151 -16.71 9.15 6.04
N ALA A 152 -16.03 9.86 6.96
CA ALA A 152 -16.32 11.24 7.29
C ALA A 152 -15.98 12.19 6.12
N ASP A 153 -14.80 12.09 5.54
CA ASP A 153 -14.32 12.97 4.47
C ASP A 153 -15.19 12.86 3.21
N PHE A 154 -15.63 11.65 2.88
CA PHE A 154 -16.48 11.40 1.71
C PHE A 154 -17.98 11.39 2.03
N ARG A 155 -18.36 11.62 3.29
CA ARG A 155 -19.77 11.66 3.76
C ARG A 155 -20.57 10.42 3.34
N VAL A 156 -19.94 9.24 3.51
CA VAL A 156 -20.57 7.95 3.19
C VAL A 156 -20.61 7.07 4.44
N PRO A 157 -21.61 6.22 4.60
CA PRO A 157 -21.60 5.23 5.69
C PRO A 157 -20.44 4.23 5.46
N ALA A 158 -19.89 3.66 6.53
CA ALA A 158 -18.83 2.66 6.45
C ALA A 158 -19.20 1.48 5.52
N ALA A 159 -20.45 1.02 5.58
CA ALA A 159 -20.98 -0.03 4.71
C ALA A 159 -20.96 0.34 3.21
N GLY A 160 -20.87 1.63 2.86
CA GLY A 160 -20.70 2.14 1.50
C GLY A 160 -19.26 2.04 0.99
N ILE A 161 -18.28 1.77 1.87
CA ILE A 161 -16.88 1.61 1.51
C ILE A 161 -16.61 0.16 1.14
N LEU A 162 -16.02 -0.05 -0.04
CA LEU A 162 -15.40 -1.33 -0.40
C LEU A 162 -13.89 -1.15 -0.41
N HIS A 163 -13.19 -1.89 0.43
CA HIS A 163 -11.73 -1.97 0.47
C HIS A 163 -11.22 -3.12 -0.40
N ILE A 164 -10.11 -2.90 -1.09
CA ILE A 164 -9.41 -3.94 -1.84
C ILE A 164 -8.00 -4.03 -1.27
N GLY A 165 -7.64 -5.22 -0.78
CA GLY A 165 -6.35 -5.50 -0.17
C GLY A 165 -5.82 -6.89 -0.53
N ASP A 166 -4.71 -7.30 0.08
CA ASP A 166 -4.10 -8.62 -0.11
C ASP A 166 -3.92 -9.42 1.19
N ARG A 167 -4.15 -8.79 2.35
CA ARG A 167 -3.94 -9.42 3.66
C ARG A 167 -5.23 -9.54 4.46
N VAL A 168 -5.54 -10.78 4.88
CA VAL A 168 -6.72 -11.07 5.73
C VAL A 168 -6.55 -10.51 7.14
N ASP A 169 -5.34 -10.62 7.69
CA ASP A 169 -5.00 -10.22 9.05
C ASP A 169 -4.94 -8.70 9.28
N THR A 170 -4.82 -7.93 8.23
CA THR A 170 -4.76 -6.46 8.28
C THR A 170 -5.91 -5.80 7.52
N ASP A 171 -6.00 -6.00 6.20
CA ASP A 171 -6.98 -5.31 5.35
C ASP A 171 -8.42 -5.75 5.67
N ASP A 172 -8.67 -7.06 5.68
CA ASP A 172 -10.00 -7.60 5.97
C ASP A 172 -10.38 -7.36 7.43
N ALA A 173 -9.44 -7.54 8.36
CA ALA A 173 -9.68 -7.31 9.78
C ALA A 173 -10.05 -5.84 10.06
N ALA A 174 -9.29 -4.88 9.53
CA ALA A 174 -9.57 -3.46 9.70
C ALA A 174 -10.90 -3.04 9.05
N ALA A 175 -11.16 -3.51 7.82
CA ALA A 175 -12.39 -3.19 7.10
C ALA A 175 -13.62 -3.73 7.84
N ARG A 176 -13.59 -5.00 8.30
CA ARG A 176 -14.68 -5.61 9.08
C ARG A 176 -14.93 -4.89 10.40
N ALA A 177 -13.85 -4.58 11.13
CA ALA A 177 -13.96 -3.84 12.38
C ALA A 177 -14.57 -2.45 12.21
N ALA A 178 -14.40 -1.83 11.03
CA ALA A 178 -15.00 -0.56 10.65
C ALA A 178 -16.43 -0.69 10.10
N GLY A 179 -16.96 -1.89 9.88
CA GLY A 179 -18.23 -2.13 9.19
C GLY A 179 -18.18 -1.91 7.67
N CYS A 180 -16.97 -1.91 7.08
CA CYS A 180 -16.74 -1.81 5.66
C CYS A 180 -16.76 -3.19 4.98
N ARG A 181 -17.00 -3.20 3.66
CA ARG A 181 -16.81 -4.41 2.84
C ARG A 181 -15.36 -4.52 2.40
N CYS A 182 -14.86 -5.77 2.24
CA CYS A 182 -13.50 -6.02 1.78
C CYS A 182 -13.45 -7.13 0.73
N LEU A 183 -12.55 -6.98 -0.24
CA LEU A 183 -12.17 -8.02 -1.20
C LEU A 183 -10.66 -8.23 -1.10
N ILE A 184 -10.25 -9.47 -0.85
CA ILE A 184 -8.86 -9.86 -0.69
C ILE A 184 -8.36 -10.58 -1.95
N LEU A 185 -7.31 -10.05 -2.54
CA LEU A 185 -6.59 -10.67 -3.64
C LEU A 185 -6.01 -12.02 -3.20
N GLY A 186 -6.33 -13.06 -3.96
CA GLY A 186 -5.94 -14.43 -3.63
C GLY A 186 -7.02 -15.22 -2.88
N ARG A 187 -7.92 -14.55 -2.15
CA ARG A 187 -9.08 -15.17 -1.47
C ARG A 187 -10.36 -14.98 -2.28
N ASP A 188 -10.76 -13.73 -2.52
CA ASP A 188 -12.05 -13.39 -3.10
C ASP A 188 -12.00 -13.22 -4.61
N PHE A 189 -10.83 -12.92 -5.14
CA PHE A 189 -10.55 -12.86 -6.56
C PHE A 189 -9.08 -13.21 -6.86
N ARG A 190 -8.83 -13.82 -8.03
CA ARG A 190 -7.49 -14.31 -8.42
C ARG A 190 -6.63 -13.24 -9.10
N SER A 191 -7.26 -12.30 -9.79
CA SER A 191 -6.59 -11.21 -10.52
C SER A 191 -7.53 -10.04 -10.74
N PHE A 192 -6.98 -8.84 -10.92
CA PHE A 192 -7.78 -7.65 -11.21
C PHE A 192 -8.56 -7.76 -12.53
N GLY A 193 -8.00 -8.43 -13.53
CA GLY A 193 -8.72 -8.72 -14.78
C GLY A 193 -9.93 -9.62 -14.55
N SER A 194 -9.83 -10.64 -13.68
CA SER A 194 -10.98 -11.49 -13.34
C SER A 194 -12.04 -10.74 -12.53
N LEU A 195 -11.62 -9.85 -11.63
CA LEU A 195 -12.55 -9.00 -10.88
C LEU A 195 -13.27 -8.03 -11.82
N LEU A 196 -12.55 -7.36 -12.72
CA LEU A 196 -13.14 -6.46 -13.71
C LEU A 196 -14.16 -7.18 -14.61
N LYS A 197 -13.83 -8.39 -15.07
CA LYS A 197 -14.75 -9.19 -15.89
C LYS A 197 -16.07 -9.48 -15.14
N ARG A 198 -15.98 -9.85 -13.85
CA ARG A 198 -17.16 -10.08 -12.99
C ARG A 198 -18.00 -8.81 -12.82
N LEU A 199 -17.35 -7.67 -12.57
CA LEU A 199 -18.03 -6.38 -12.39
C LEU A 199 -18.72 -5.91 -13.66
N ARG A 200 -18.11 -6.12 -14.83
CA ARG A 200 -18.72 -5.81 -16.13
C ARG A 200 -19.94 -6.68 -16.46
N ALA A 201 -19.94 -7.92 -15.99
CA ALA A 201 -21.06 -8.83 -16.18
C ALA A 201 -22.24 -8.55 -15.22
N ALA A 202 -22.00 -7.79 -14.14
CA ALA A 202 -23.02 -7.44 -13.13
C ALA A 202 -23.52 -5.99 -13.27
N ALA A 203 -22.97 -5.21 -14.20
CA ALA A 203 -23.31 -3.81 -14.46
C ALA A 203 -24.25 -3.66 -15.64
#